data_bcb4f258390bbcda7e4e2c7bfaeebc06
#
_entry.id   bcb4f258390bbcda7e4e2c7bfaeebc06
#
_cell.length_a   1.000
_cell.length_b   1.000
_cell.length_c   1.000
_cell.angle_alpha   90.00
_cell.angle_beta   90.00
_cell.angle_gamma   90.00
#
_symmetry.space_group_name_H-M   'P 1'
#
loop_
_entity.id
_entity.type
_entity.pdbx_description
1 polymer ?
#
loop_
_entity_poly.entity_id
_entity_poly.type
_entity_poly.pdbx_seq_one_letter_code
_entity_poly.pdbx_strand_id
1 'polypeptide(L)'
;MVNDKQNLQDKEKKDSFDIGSRSIIGLKNRSRFELLAKNKDESILFKPFFYVGFSLFLIICSVFIFFYVVTYVLPPMKQAIKVGEITYSRGDVVKFIRFNQRMSEDLGVDFEIGNSVFEALKTILEGELAYQIAPRYGISVSNERLDKQIEILMGYIDNAEGVEGSQEHKKNIEESYRQFLNKISLSDYEYREYVKRTIFREELRTIVSRDVSRIQPHVNVYEIVFEIPDLSLVNAIEKQITLGNNIEEIVLEFSEDKEVLRTKGNLGWFPKGINQELDKIFFGLNEDGSKTLPIGQLSKQPYYKNEEQLYAFYYLSDYLEAREVTDKNFDLLTNVQFDQFINSFTDEYDLWMDIDSDIYNWINSKVLLASNAEFMKEVEIISESEGLQTYPN
;
A
#
# COMPACT_ATOMS: atom_id res chain seq x y z
N MET A 1 56.82 11.32 45.44
CA MET A 1 57.72 12.46 45.39
C MET A 1 56.85 13.65 45.36
N VAL A 2 56.55 14.16 46.49
CA VAL A 2 57.28 15.22 47.19
C VAL A 2 56.85 16.54 46.56
N ASN A 3 56.05 17.18 47.32
CA ASN A 3 56.24 18.29 48.28
C ASN A 3 55.92 19.63 47.60
N ASP A 4 55.43 20.56 48.17
CA ASP A 4 55.19 21.03 49.55
C ASP A 4 54.91 22.53 49.47
N LYS A 5 53.92 22.95 50.24
CA LYS A 5 54.10 23.99 51.30
C LYS A 5 54.24 25.47 50.86
N GLN A 6 53.45 26.17 51.41
CA GLN A 6 53.40 27.03 52.64
C GLN A 6 53.41 28.51 52.28
N ASN A 7 52.45 29.25 52.74
CA ASN A 7 52.31 29.88 54.08
C ASN A 7 52.70 31.35 54.15
N LEU A 8 51.90 32.03 54.91
CA LEU A 8 52.18 33.05 55.93
C LEU A 8 51.88 34.51 55.47
N GLN A 9 50.81 35.07 56.05
CA GLN A 9 50.87 36.01 57.26
C GLN A 9 51.66 37.29 56.97
N ASP A 10 51.28 38.40 57.31
CA ASP A 10 50.77 39.01 58.52
C ASP A 10 50.62 40.54 58.40
N LYS A 11 49.75 41.04 59.23
CA LYS A 11 49.85 42.28 60.10
C LYS A 11 49.58 43.67 59.57
N GLU A 12 48.55 44.14 60.20
CA GLU A 12 48.43 45.37 61.06
C GLU A 12 49.03 46.68 60.59
N LYS A 13 48.21 47.71 60.57
CA LYS A 13 48.28 48.80 61.58
C LYS A 13 47.12 49.78 61.48
N LYS A 14 46.52 49.95 62.66
CA LYS A 14 45.80 51.10 63.15
C LYS A 14 46.40 52.43 62.70
N ASP A 15 45.56 53.40 62.48
CA ASP A 15 45.58 54.65 63.26
C ASP A 15 44.23 55.40 63.18
N SER A 16 43.80 55.80 64.36
CA SER A 16 42.67 56.55 64.73
C SER A 16 42.80 58.00 64.30
N PHE A 17 41.76 58.67 63.92
CA PHE A 17 41.55 60.07 64.26
C PHE A 17 40.02 60.41 64.39
N ASP A 18 39.73 60.86 65.61
CA ASP A 18 38.43 61.35 66.06
C ASP A 18 38.25 62.85 65.65
N ILE A 19 37.00 63.30 65.50
CA ILE A 19 36.39 64.57 65.87
C ILE A 19 35.28 65.01 64.88
N GLY A 20 34.12 65.17 65.44
CA GLY A 20 33.20 66.18 64.91
C GLY A 20 31.74 65.80 64.79
N SER A 21 31.05 65.88 65.93
CA SER A 21 29.60 65.90 66.02
C SER A 21 28.98 67.09 65.25
N ARG A 22 28.03 66.76 64.33
CA ARG A 22 26.86 67.60 64.07
C ARG A 22 25.70 66.77 63.60
N SER A 23 24.60 66.83 64.38
CA SER A 23 23.27 66.34 64.13
C SER A 23 22.66 66.90 62.85
N ILE A 24 22.18 66.01 61.97
CA ILE A 24 21.12 66.31 61.00
C ILE A 24 20.22 65.13 60.88
N ILE A 25 19.03 65.28 61.42
CA ILE A 25 17.70 64.89 60.96
C ILE A 25 17.58 63.52 60.33
N GLY A 26 16.74 62.66 61.00
CA GLY A 26 16.34 61.32 60.64
C GLY A 26 15.89 61.13 59.20
N LEU A 27 16.59 60.30 58.51
CA LEU A 27 16.05 59.50 57.43
C LEU A 27 15.90 58.09 57.95
N LYS A 28 14.63 57.73 58.18
CA LYS A 28 14.18 56.40 58.58
C LYS A 28 14.66 55.43 57.52
N ASN A 29 15.71 54.64 57.79
CA ASN A 29 16.11 53.50 56.99
C ASN A 29 14.98 52.50 57.00
N ARG A 30 14.11 52.57 56.02
CA ARG A 30 13.21 51.49 55.73
C ARG A 30 14.06 50.30 55.32
N SER A 31 14.07 49.26 56.19
CA SER A 31 14.83 48.08 55.95
C SER A 31 14.41 47.43 54.63
N ARG A 32 15.36 46.86 53.88
CA ARG A 32 15.13 46.05 52.66
C ARG A 32 14.02 45.00 52.84
N PHE A 33 13.78 44.57 54.08
CA PHE A 33 12.71 43.62 54.43
C PHE A 33 11.32 44.22 54.34
N GLU A 34 11.10 45.53 54.61
CA GLU A 34 9.80 46.20 54.45
C GLU A 34 9.42 46.38 52.96
N LEU A 35 10.40 46.58 52.06
CA LEU A 35 10.16 46.62 50.62
C LEU A 35 9.83 45.21 50.05
N LEU A 36 10.41 44.17 50.61
CA LEU A 36 10.10 42.79 50.24
C LEU A 36 8.76 42.31 50.80
N ALA A 37 8.33 42.83 51.99
CA ALA A 37 7.05 42.51 52.57
C ALA A 37 5.90 43.21 51.83
N LYS A 38 6.10 44.39 51.26
CA LYS A 38 5.06 45.12 50.49
C LYS A 38 4.79 44.43 49.12
N ASN A 39 5.78 43.73 48.54
CA ASN A 39 5.57 42.95 47.33
C ASN A 39 4.82 41.62 47.56
N LYS A 40 4.60 41.21 48.82
CA LYS A 40 3.93 39.96 49.12
C LYS A 40 2.40 40.06 48.97
N ASP A 41 1.83 41.26 49.13
CA ASP A 41 0.40 41.47 49.01
C ASP A 41 -0.08 41.67 47.55
N GLU A 42 0.80 42.17 46.67
CA GLU A 42 0.49 42.24 45.22
C GLU A 42 0.46 40.86 44.56
N SER A 43 1.17 39.87 45.12
CA SER A 43 1.17 38.49 44.60
C SER A 43 -0.18 37.75 44.77
N ILE A 44 -1.04 38.22 45.65
CA ILE A 44 -2.35 37.63 45.89
C ILE A 44 -3.35 37.98 44.78
N LEU A 45 -3.21 39.18 44.20
CA LEU A 45 -4.01 39.64 43.06
C LEU A 45 -3.63 38.99 41.72
N PHE A 46 -2.37 38.55 41.58
CA PHE A 46 -1.87 37.85 40.36
C PHE A 46 -2.24 36.37 40.32
N LYS A 47 -2.53 35.76 41.49
CA LYS A 47 -2.86 34.32 41.53
C LYS A 47 -4.09 33.95 40.69
N PRO A 48 -5.24 34.62 40.75
CA PRO A 48 -6.39 34.28 39.90
C PRO A 48 -6.11 34.50 38.42
N PHE A 49 -5.37 35.54 38.03
CA PHE A 49 -4.95 35.75 36.63
C PHE A 49 -4.01 34.66 36.14
N PHE A 50 -3.12 34.18 37.00
CA PHE A 50 -2.25 33.06 36.67
C PHE A 50 -3.04 31.76 36.43
N TYR A 51 -4.03 31.44 37.28
CA TYR A 51 -4.89 30.29 37.10
C TYR A 51 -5.77 30.39 35.86
N VAL A 52 -6.31 31.56 35.57
CA VAL A 52 -7.07 31.82 34.34
C VAL A 52 -6.16 31.69 33.11
N GLY A 53 -4.96 32.31 33.11
CA GLY A 53 -3.99 32.16 32.02
C GLY A 53 -3.53 30.71 31.81
N PHE A 54 -3.26 29.99 32.92
CA PHE A 54 -2.89 28.58 32.84
C PHE A 54 -4.01 27.70 32.34
N SER A 55 -5.27 27.96 32.78
CA SER A 55 -6.44 27.26 32.26
C SER A 55 -6.65 27.50 30.78
N LEU A 56 -6.50 28.77 30.32
CA LEU A 56 -6.59 29.09 28.91
C LEU A 56 -5.49 28.37 28.08
N PHE A 57 -4.26 28.35 28.60
CA PHE A 57 -3.16 27.63 27.99
C PHE A 57 -3.46 26.13 27.86
N LEU A 58 -4.01 25.49 28.91
CA LEU A 58 -4.41 24.08 28.85
C LEU A 58 -5.50 23.84 27.81
N ILE A 59 -6.47 24.74 27.68
CA ILE A 59 -7.52 24.65 26.66
C ILE A 59 -6.89 24.72 25.25
N ILE A 60 -5.99 25.68 25.02
CA ILE A 60 -5.29 25.80 23.74
C ILE A 60 -4.49 24.52 23.44
N CYS A 61 -3.71 24.03 24.40
CA CYS A 61 -2.96 22.78 24.23
C CYS A 61 -3.90 21.58 23.93
N SER A 62 -5.05 21.49 24.63
CA SER A 62 -6.01 20.42 24.38
C SER A 62 -6.62 20.47 22.99
N VAL A 63 -6.86 21.68 22.45
CA VAL A 63 -7.33 21.85 21.08
C VAL A 63 -6.26 21.39 20.07
N PHE A 64 -4.99 21.78 20.27
CA PHE A 64 -3.91 21.30 19.40
C PHE A 64 -3.73 19.78 19.47
N ILE A 65 -3.76 19.19 20.67
CA ILE A 65 -3.70 17.75 20.87
C ILE A 65 -4.88 17.07 20.17
N PHE A 66 -6.10 17.60 20.33
CA PHE A 66 -7.28 17.08 19.66
C PHE A 66 -7.12 17.08 18.14
N PHE A 67 -6.72 18.21 17.55
CA PHE A 67 -6.47 18.29 16.10
C PHE A 67 -5.37 17.33 15.65
N TYR A 68 -4.29 17.23 16.42
CA TYR A 68 -3.22 16.28 16.13
C TYR A 68 -3.73 14.84 16.12
N VAL A 69 -4.48 14.45 17.14
CA VAL A 69 -5.04 13.10 17.25
C VAL A 69 -6.00 12.81 16.10
N VAL A 70 -6.93 13.72 15.80
CA VAL A 70 -7.93 13.55 14.73
C VAL A 70 -7.27 13.50 13.35
N THR A 71 -6.20 14.27 13.12
CA THR A 71 -5.58 14.39 11.80
C THR A 71 -4.52 13.31 11.55
N TYR A 72 -3.76 12.93 12.58
CA TYR A 72 -2.59 12.07 12.38
C TYR A 72 -2.67 10.70 13.07
N VAL A 73 -3.41 10.58 14.19
CA VAL A 73 -3.46 9.34 14.97
C VAL A 73 -4.66 8.48 14.59
N LEU A 74 -5.86 9.06 14.48
CA LEU A 74 -7.07 8.30 14.21
C LEU A 74 -7.16 7.74 12.77
N PRO A 75 -6.79 8.49 11.71
CA PRO A 75 -6.97 7.98 10.35
C PRO A 75 -6.21 6.68 10.04
N PRO A 76 -4.93 6.49 10.46
CA PRO A 76 -4.26 5.21 10.27
C PRO A 76 -4.89 4.05 11.03
N MET A 77 -5.59 4.32 12.14
CA MET A 77 -6.23 3.29 12.98
C MET A 77 -7.63 2.90 12.49
N LYS A 78 -8.20 3.63 11.51
CA LYS A 78 -9.49 3.25 10.94
C LYS A 78 -9.39 1.86 10.32
N GLN A 79 -10.43 1.06 10.52
CA GLN A 79 -10.56 -0.26 9.93
C GLN A 79 -10.60 -0.16 8.40
N ALA A 80 -9.87 -1.04 7.74
CA ALA A 80 -9.84 -1.17 6.28
C ALA A 80 -10.36 -2.53 5.80
N ILE A 81 -10.06 -3.58 6.57
CA ILE A 81 -10.44 -4.96 6.24
C ILE A 81 -10.92 -5.65 7.52
N LYS A 82 -11.90 -6.54 7.38
CA LYS A 82 -12.36 -7.45 8.43
C LYS A 82 -12.51 -8.87 7.88
N VAL A 83 -11.99 -9.84 8.62
CA VAL A 83 -12.12 -11.27 8.32
C VAL A 83 -12.43 -11.99 9.64
N GLY A 84 -13.70 -12.29 9.90
CA GLY A 84 -14.14 -12.80 11.20
C GLY A 84 -13.86 -11.80 12.32
N GLU A 85 -13.10 -12.23 13.31
CA GLU A 85 -12.71 -11.39 14.45
C GLU A 85 -11.44 -10.55 14.18
N ILE A 86 -10.74 -10.80 13.07
CA ILE A 86 -9.50 -10.10 12.74
C ILE A 86 -9.80 -8.87 11.91
N THR A 87 -9.17 -7.76 12.28
CA THR A 87 -9.29 -6.49 11.57
C THR A 87 -7.92 -5.93 11.21
N TYR A 88 -7.83 -5.38 10.00
CA TYR A 88 -6.66 -4.65 9.54
C TYR A 88 -7.00 -3.18 9.39
N SER A 89 -6.12 -2.33 9.86
CA SER A 89 -6.27 -0.88 9.77
C SER A 89 -5.77 -0.34 8.43
N ARG A 90 -6.10 0.92 8.12
CA ARG A 90 -5.55 1.64 6.97
C ARG A 90 -4.01 1.73 7.05
N GLY A 91 -3.46 1.84 8.27
CA GLY A 91 -2.02 1.84 8.51
C GLY A 91 -1.35 0.52 8.11
N ASP A 92 -2.00 -0.62 8.40
CA ASP A 92 -1.50 -1.95 8.02
C ASP A 92 -1.45 -2.09 6.49
N VAL A 93 -2.47 -1.58 5.78
CA VAL A 93 -2.49 -1.58 4.31
C VAL A 93 -1.36 -0.72 3.73
N VAL A 94 -1.15 0.49 4.27
CA VAL A 94 0.00 1.34 3.86
C VAL A 94 1.31 0.60 4.06
N LYS A 95 1.50 -0.05 5.21
CA LYS A 95 2.71 -0.83 5.53
C LYS A 95 2.92 -1.96 4.53
N PHE A 96 1.85 -2.68 4.18
CA PHE A 96 1.88 -3.76 3.20
C PHE A 96 2.26 -3.26 1.79
N ILE A 97 1.67 -2.16 1.32
CA ILE A 97 2.00 -1.57 0.01
C ILE A 97 3.45 -1.10 -0.01
N ARG A 98 3.91 -0.44 1.05
CA ARG A 98 5.30 0.01 1.18
C ARG A 98 6.30 -1.16 1.16
N PHE A 99 5.94 -2.27 1.80
CA PHE A 99 6.72 -3.50 1.70
C PHE A 99 6.82 -3.99 0.24
N ASN A 100 5.70 -4.11 -0.46
CA ASN A 100 5.69 -4.56 -1.85
C ASN A 100 6.44 -3.59 -2.78
N GLN A 101 6.31 -2.29 -2.56
CA GLN A 101 7.05 -1.28 -3.30
C GLN A 101 8.57 -1.49 -3.18
N ARG A 102 9.08 -1.64 -1.96
CA ARG A 102 10.52 -1.87 -1.72
C ARG A 102 11.01 -3.18 -2.34
N MET A 103 10.18 -4.23 -2.29
CA MET A 103 10.51 -5.49 -2.96
C MET A 103 10.60 -5.32 -4.49
N SER A 104 9.70 -4.54 -5.10
CA SER A 104 9.74 -4.25 -6.54
C SER A 104 10.96 -3.42 -6.92
N GLU A 105 11.31 -2.41 -6.12
CA GLU A 105 12.52 -1.60 -6.30
C GLU A 105 13.80 -2.47 -6.27
N ASP A 106 13.88 -3.44 -5.37
CA ASP A 106 15.01 -4.39 -5.29
C ASP A 106 15.10 -5.31 -6.51
N LEU A 107 13.97 -5.64 -7.11
CA LEU A 107 13.90 -6.46 -8.31
C LEU A 107 14.04 -5.63 -9.60
N GLY A 108 14.14 -4.29 -9.50
CA GLY A 108 14.19 -3.38 -10.67
C GLY A 108 12.88 -3.38 -11.47
N VAL A 109 11.75 -3.67 -10.82
CA VAL A 109 10.41 -3.67 -11.43
C VAL A 109 9.69 -2.38 -11.06
N ASP A 110 9.10 -1.72 -12.05
CA ASP A 110 8.27 -0.54 -11.81
C ASP A 110 7.04 -0.89 -10.95
N PHE A 111 6.79 -0.09 -9.93
CA PHE A 111 5.69 -0.26 -9.00
C PHE A 111 4.64 0.83 -9.21
N GLU A 112 3.48 0.45 -9.73
CA GLU A 112 2.34 1.35 -9.90
C GLU A 112 1.52 1.46 -8.62
N ILE A 113 1.62 2.59 -7.93
CA ILE A 113 0.89 2.83 -6.67
C ILE A 113 -0.61 2.88 -6.90
N GLY A 114 -1.07 3.40 -8.05
CA GLY A 114 -2.51 3.60 -8.34
C GLY A 114 -3.35 2.34 -8.19
N ASN A 115 -2.94 1.24 -8.79
CA ASN A 115 -3.67 -0.03 -8.75
C ASN A 115 -3.39 -0.84 -7.46
N SER A 116 -2.26 -0.55 -6.80
CA SER A 116 -1.77 -1.34 -5.66
C SER A 116 -2.66 -1.28 -4.42
N VAL A 117 -3.48 -0.23 -4.24
CA VAL A 117 -4.33 -0.09 -3.04
C VAL A 117 -5.40 -1.18 -2.99
N PHE A 118 -6.15 -1.37 -4.07
CA PHE A 118 -7.21 -2.39 -4.10
C PHE A 118 -6.64 -3.81 -4.16
N GLU A 119 -5.53 -4.01 -4.85
CA GLU A 119 -4.81 -5.28 -4.86
C GLU A 119 -4.27 -5.64 -3.47
N ALA A 120 -3.76 -4.67 -2.73
CA ALA A 120 -3.29 -4.87 -1.35
C ALA A 120 -4.45 -5.24 -0.42
N LEU A 121 -5.57 -4.50 -0.48
CA LEU A 121 -6.77 -4.80 0.30
C LEU A 121 -7.26 -6.22 0.04
N LYS A 122 -7.38 -6.60 -1.24
CA LYS A 122 -7.78 -7.93 -1.67
C LYS A 122 -6.79 -9.01 -1.18
N THR A 123 -5.50 -8.81 -1.39
CA THR A 123 -4.46 -9.78 -1.00
C THR A 123 -4.41 -10.02 0.50
N ILE A 124 -4.57 -8.96 1.31
CA ILE A 124 -4.63 -9.08 2.78
C ILE A 124 -5.88 -9.88 3.20
N LEU A 125 -7.05 -9.54 2.64
CA LEU A 125 -8.31 -10.24 2.94
C LEU A 125 -8.22 -11.73 2.58
N GLU A 126 -7.79 -12.03 1.36
CA GLU A 126 -7.62 -13.41 0.88
C GLU A 126 -6.60 -14.20 1.71
N GLY A 127 -5.46 -13.57 2.03
CA GLY A 127 -4.41 -14.20 2.84
C GLY A 127 -4.87 -14.51 4.26
N GLU A 128 -5.63 -13.61 4.90
CA GLU A 128 -6.17 -13.83 6.23
C GLU A 128 -7.26 -14.90 6.23
N LEU A 129 -8.21 -14.84 5.28
CA LEU A 129 -9.22 -15.87 5.14
C LEU A 129 -8.58 -17.24 4.86
N ALA A 130 -7.61 -17.29 3.94
CA ALA A 130 -6.87 -18.51 3.65
C ALA A 130 -6.21 -19.09 4.90
N TYR A 131 -5.59 -18.25 5.72
CA TYR A 131 -5.01 -18.68 7.00
C TYR A 131 -6.05 -19.33 7.93
N GLN A 132 -7.26 -18.76 8.00
CA GLN A 132 -8.32 -19.27 8.90
C GLN A 132 -8.96 -20.56 8.38
N ILE A 133 -9.16 -20.68 7.06
CA ILE A 133 -9.87 -21.84 6.49
C ILE A 133 -8.95 -23.00 6.06
N ALA A 134 -7.67 -22.75 5.82
CA ALA A 134 -6.72 -23.76 5.32
C ALA A 134 -6.70 -25.08 6.09
N PRO A 135 -6.84 -25.11 7.42
CA PRO A 135 -6.92 -26.37 8.17
C PRO A 135 -8.08 -27.27 7.75
N ARG A 136 -9.21 -26.72 7.27
CA ARG A 136 -10.37 -27.47 6.77
C ARG A 136 -10.03 -28.24 5.47
N TYR A 137 -9.04 -27.76 4.73
CA TYR A 137 -8.55 -28.36 3.48
C TYR A 137 -7.28 -29.18 3.68
N GLY A 138 -6.93 -29.47 4.95
CA GLY A 138 -5.74 -30.26 5.29
C GLY A 138 -4.41 -29.54 5.08
N ILE A 139 -4.44 -28.21 4.91
CA ILE A 139 -3.23 -27.41 4.72
C ILE A 139 -2.66 -27.04 6.07
N SER A 140 -1.35 -27.28 6.26
CA SER A 140 -0.58 -26.86 7.41
C SER A 140 0.80 -26.37 6.99
N VAL A 141 1.32 -25.39 7.69
CA VAL A 141 2.65 -24.81 7.44
C VAL A 141 3.50 -25.00 8.69
N SER A 142 4.51 -25.88 8.61
CA SER A 142 5.50 -26.04 9.70
C SER A 142 6.49 -24.89 9.69
N ASN A 143 7.18 -24.69 10.82
CA ASN A 143 8.21 -23.66 10.91
C ASN A 143 9.37 -23.94 9.92
N GLU A 144 9.75 -25.20 9.74
CA GLU A 144 10.80 -25.60 8.80
C GLU A 144 10.42 -25.25 7.35
N ARG A 145 9.14 -25.46 6.98
CA ARG A 145 8.65 -25.07 5.66
C ARG A 145 8.64 -23.55 5.48
N LEU A 146 8.26 -22.81 6.53
CA LEU A 146 8.26 -21.35 6.53
C LEU A 146 9.69 -20.83 6.39
N ASP A 147 10.64 -21.36 7.16
CA ASP A 147 12.04 -20.98 7.08
C ASP A 147 12.62 -21.22 5.68
N LYS A 148 12.35 -22.41 5.11
CA LYS A 148 12.75 -22.74 3.74
C LYS A 148 12.16 -21.78 2.70
N GLN A 149 10.90 -21.40 2.85
CA GLN A 149 10.26 -20.43 1.92
C GLN A 149 10.90 -19.05 2.03
N ILE A 150 11.24 -18.62 3.25
CA ILE A 150 11.95 -17.36 3.47
C ILE A 150 13.34 -17.41 2.83
N GLU A 151 14.08 -18.49 2.98
CA GLU A 151 15.39 -18.69 2.33
C GLU A 151 15.29 -18.64 0.80
N ILE A 152 14.24 -19.25 0.21
CA ILE A 152 13.97 -19.18 -1.24
C ILE A 152 13.71 -17.72 -1.66
N LEU A 153 12.84 -17.00 -0.95
CA LEU A 153 12.51 -15.62 -1.25
C LEU A 153 13.72 -14.68 -1.12
N MET A 154 14.67 -15.02 -0.24
CA MET A 154 15.93 -14.30 -0.08
C MET A 154 17.01 -14.70 -1.09
N GLY A 155 16.72 -15.64 -2.01
CA GLY A 155 17.67 -16.10 -3.04
C GLY A 155 18.83 -16.94 -2.54
N TYR A 156 18.71 -17.58 -1.37
CA TYR A 156 19.81 -18.35 -0.78
C TYR A 156 19.88 -19.82 -1.26
N ILE A 157 18.86 -20.36 -1.87
CA ILE A 157 18.80 -21.79 -2.21
C ILE A 157 19.38 -22.13 -3.58
N ASP A 158 19.44 -21.19 -4.52
CA ASP A 158 19.78 -21.50 -5.92
C ASP A 158 21.27 -21.59 -6.26
N ASN A 159 22.20 -21.26 -5.36
CA ASN A 159 23.60 -21.10 -5.73
C ASN A 159 24.63 -21.93 -4.93
N ALA A 160 24.23 -22.89 -4.15
CA ALA A 160 25.19 -23.61 -3.29
C ALA A 160 25.09 -25.13 -3.33
N GLU A 161 25.30 -25.74 -4.48
CA GLU A 161 25.88 -27.09 -4.49
C GLU A 161 27.30 -26.98 -3.87
N GLY A 162 27.41 -27.25 -2.58
CA GLY A 162 28.70 -27.43 -1.90
C GLY A 162 29.04 -26.57 -0.70
N VAL A 163 28.20 -25.61 -0.27
CA VAL A 163 28.48 -24.77 0.90
C VAL A 163 27.44 -24.93 2.03
N GLU A 164 26.57 -25.92 1.93
CA GLU A 164 25.63 -26.23 3.00
C GLU A 164 26.39 -26.58 4.29
N GLY A 165 26.26 -25.70 5.30
CA GLY A 165 26.55 -26.05 6.68
C GLY A 165 27.69 -25.33 7.39
N SER A 166 28.43 -24.42 6.77
CA SER A 166 29.44 -23.67 7.52
C SER A 166 28.77 -22.67 8.47
N GLN A 167 29.32 -22.52 9.70
CA GLN A 167 28.83 -21.52 10.67
C GLN A 167 28.88 -20.09 10.08
N GLU A 168 29.86 -19.83 9.23
CA GLU A 168 30.04 -18.55 8.55
C GLU A 168 28.91 -18.28 7.54
N HIS A 169 28.50 -19.30 6.76
CA HIS A 169 27.39 -19.18 5.82
C HIS A 169 26.07 -18.86 6.54
N LYS A 170 25.77 -19.56 7.63
CA LYS A 170 24.56 -19.30 8.45
C LYS A 170 24.57 -17.87 9.03
N LYS A 171 25.71 -17.40 9.51
CA LYS A 171 25.84 -16.06 10.05
C LYS A 171 25.63 -14.99 8.97
N ASN A 172 26.11 -15.23 7.76
CA ASN A 172 25.91 -14.32 6.63
C ASN A 172 24.44 -14.26 6.22
N ILE A 173 23.73 -15.39 6.21
CA ILE A 173 22.28 -15.44 5.95
C ILE A 173 21.52 -14.63 7.03
N GLU A 174 21.80 -14.85 8.30
CA GLU A 174 21.13 -14.14 9.40
C GLU A 174 21.37 -12.62 9.32
N GLU A 175 22.58 -12.19 8.98
CA GLU A 175 22.91 -10.77 8.84
C GLU A 175 22.19 -10.16 7.64
N SER A 176 22.21 -10.82 6.49
CA SER A 176 21.49 -10.38 5.29
C SER A 176 19.98 -10.32 5.53
N TYR A 177 19.42 -11.30 6.23
CA TYR A 177 17.99 -11.31 6.59
C TYR A 177 17.65 -10.13 7.51
N ARG A 178 18.48 -9.80 8.48
CA ARG A 178 18.30 -8.66 9.36
C ARG A 178 18.35 -7.33 8.59
N GLN A 179 19.32 -7.19 7.68
CA GLN A 179 19.42 -6.01 6.80
C GLN A 179 18.20 -5.87 5.91
N PHE A 180 17.73 -6.98 5.34
CA PHE A 180 16.48 -7.02 4.57
C PHE A 180 15.26 -6.56 5.40
N LEU A 181 15.06 -7.09 6.60
CA LEU A 181 13.96 -6.69 7.48
C LEU A 181 14.01 -5.19 7.82
N ASN A 182 15.21 -4.66 8.09
CA ASN A 182 15.40 -3.23 8.32
C ASN A 182 15.04 -2.40 7.08
N LYS A 183 15.45 -2.85 5.89
CA LYS A 183 15.15 -2.18 4.63
C LYS A 183 13.64 -2.13 4.35
N ILE A 184 12.94 -3.22 4.54
CA ILE A 184 11.48 -3.29 4.35
C ILE A 184 10.68 -2.74 5.53
N SER A 185 11.36 -2.36 6.65
CA SER A 185 10.74 -1.85 7.89
C SER A 185 9.69 -2.78 8.49
N LEU A 186 9.92 -4.09 8.44
CA LEU A 186 9.13 -5.11 9.11
C LEU A 186 9.92 -5.78 10.22
N SER A 187 9.23 -6.17 11.30
CA SER A 187 9.79 -7.11 12.27
C SER A 187 9.83 -8.53 11.69
N ASP A 188 10.69 -9.39 12.24
CA ASP A 188 10.72 -10.81 11.88
C ASP A 188 9.35 -11.47 11.99
N TYR A 189 8.65 -11.21 13.11
CA TYR A 189 7.30 -11.73 13.31
C TYR A 189 6.32 -11.32 12.20
N GLU A 190 6.28 -10.04 11.83
CA GLU A 190 5.36 -9.53 10.79
C GLU A 190 5.67 -10.13 9.42
N TYR A 191 6.95 -10.21 9.06
CA TYR A 191 7.36 -10.80 7.79
C TYR A 191 7.03 -12.29 7.72
N ARG A 192 7.31 -13.06 8.77
CA ARG A 192 6.96 -14.48 8.88
C ARG A 192 5.46 -14.71 8.79
N GLU A 193 4.66 -13.91 9.46
CA GLU A 193 3.20 -13.97 9.37
C GLU A 193 2.68 -13.62 7.97
N TYR A 194 3.33 -12.68 7.29
CA TYR A 194 3.03 -12.37 5.90
C TYR A 194 3.34 -13.55 4.96
N VAL A 195 4.55 -14.07 5.01
CA VAL A 195 4.96 -15.23 4.19
C VAL A 195 4.07 -16.44 4.46
N LYS A 196 3.70 -16.68 5.72
CA LYS A 196 2.82 -17.77 6.12
C LYS A 196 1.43 -17.65 5.47
N ARG A 197 0.84 -16.44 5.48
CA ARG A 197 -0.46 -16.19 4.83
C ARG A 197 -0.38 -16.35 3.33
N THR A 198 0.70 -15.92 2.72
CA THR A 198 0.97 -16.15 1.30
C THR A 198 1.03 -17.64 0.95
N ILE A 199 1.73 -18.46 1.76
CA ILE A 199 1.77 -19.91 1.55
C ILE A 199 0.37 -20.51 1.63
N PHE A 200 -0.42 -20.18 2.64
CA PHE A 200 -1.78 -20.69 2.78
C PHE A 200 -2.67 -20.29 1.60
N ARG A 201 -2.57 -19.04 1.15
CA ARG A 201 -3.31 -18.55 0.00
C ARG A 201 -2.97 -19.32 -1.28
N GLU A 202 -1.69 -19.49 -1.57
CA GLU A 202 -1.22 -20.22 -2.76
C GLU A 202 -1.58 -21.71 -2.73
N GLU A 203 -1.54 -22.35 -1.57
CA GLU A 203 -1.98 -23.74 -1.40
C GLU A 203 -3.49 -23.90 -1.66
N LEU A 204 -4.31 -23.01 -1.12
CA LEU A 204 -5.74 -23.00 -1.38
C LEU A 204 -6.03 -22.70 -2.86
N ARG A 205 -5.33 -21.74 -3.46
CA ARG A 205 -5.43 -21.45 -4.90
C ARG A 205 -5.09 -22.70 -5.73
N THR A 206 -4.06 -23.45 -5.32
CA THR A 206 -3.68 -24.72 -5.96
C THR A 206 -4.79 -25.78 -5.83
N ILE A 207 -5.48 -25.85 -4.69
CA ILE A 207 -6.62 -26.77 -4.53
C ILE A 207 -7.76 -26.37 -5.45
N VAL A 208 -8.13 -25.08 -5.48
CA VAL A 208 -9.20 -24.55 -6.34
C VAL A 208 -8.87 -24.75 -7.83
N SER A 209 -7.60 -24.62 -8.22
CA SER A 209 -7.17 -24.78 -9.62
C SER A 209 -7.41 -26.20 -10.16
N ARG A 210 -7.52 -27.20 -9.30
CA ARG A 210 -7.80 -28.60 -9.71
C ARG A 210 -9.21 -28.76 -10.30
N ASP A 211 -10.13 -27.90 -9.89
CA ASP A 211 -11.51 -27.90 -10.38
C ASP A 211 -11.68 -27.06 -11.66
N VAL A 212 -10.65 -26.31 -12.06
CA VAL A 212 -10.64 -25.56 -13.32
C VAL A 212 -10.31 -26.49 -14.48
N SER A 213 -11.27 -26.63 -15.41
CA SER A 213 -11.04 -27.46 -16.60
C SER A 213 -10.04 -26.79 -17.54
N ARG A 214 -9.07 -27.57 -18.02
CA ARG A 214 -8.14 -27.13 -19.07
C ARG A 214 -8.76 -27.16 -20.47
N ILE A 215 -9.94 -27.75 -20.62
CA ILE A 215 -10.68 -27.77 -21.88
C ILE A 215 -11.97 -26.98 -21.69
N GLN A 216 -12.10 -25.88 -22.43
CA GLN A 216 -13.20 -24.94 -22.32
C GLN A 216 -13.74 -24.58 -23.72
N PRO A 217 -15.01 -24.16 -23.84
CA PRO A 217 -15.50 -23.46 -25.03
C PRO A 217 -14.68 -22.17 -25.25
N HIS A 218 -14.31 -21.92 -26.50
CA HIS A 218 -13.61 -20.70 -26.91
C HIS A 218 -14.29 -20.03 -28.09
N VAL A 219 -14.15 -18.72 -28.14
CA VAL A 219 -14.46 -17.90 -29.31
C VAL A 219 -13.22 -17.18 -29.79
N ASN A 220 -13.09 -17.00 -31.10
CA ASN A 220 -12.06 -16.13 -31.66
C ASN A 220 -12.66 -14.76 -31.88
N VAL A 221 -12.09 -13.74 -31.21
CA VAL A 221 -12.66 -12.43 -31.04
C VAL A 221 -11.82 -11.36 -31.69
N TYR A 222 -12.49 -10.45 -32.38
CA TYR A 222 -11.93 -9.17 -32.82
C TYR A 222 -12.68 -8.03 -32.13
N GLU A 223 -11.99 -6.94 -31.84
CA GLU A 223 -12.59 -5.72 -31.29
C GLU A 223 -12.39 -4.54 -32.24
N ILE A 224 -13.40 -3.65 -32.26
CA ILE A 224 -13.36 -2.34 -32.91
C ILE A 224 -13.69 -1.31 -31.84
N VAL A 225 -12.84 -0.31 -31.69
CA VAL A 225 -12.88 0.58 -30.51
C VAL A 225 -13.07 2.03 -30.95
N PHE A 226 -13.93 2.74 -30.23
CA PHE A 226 -14.27 4.14 -30.45
C PHE A 226 -14.20 4.95 -29.15
N GLU A 227 -13.82 6.22 -29.23
CA GLU A 227 -14.00 7.17 -28.12
C GLU A 227 -15.47 7.45 -27.86
N ILE A 228 -16.24 7.65 -28.93
CA ILE A 228 -17.70 7.90 -28.86
C ILE A 228 -18.39 6.99 -29.88
N PRO A 229 -19.28 6.06 -29.47
CA PRO A 229 -19.99 5.20 -30.39
C PRO A 229 -21.00 5.98 -31.24
N ASP A 230 -20.84 5.90 -32.55
CA ASP A 230 -21.78 6.44 -33.53
C ASP A 230 -22.54 5.28 -34.23
N LEU A 231 -23.84 5.27 -34.14
CA LEU A 231 -24.70 4.27 -34.79
C LEU A 231 -24.53 4.24 -36.32
N SER A 232 -24.17 5.36 -36.96
CA SER A 232 -23.93 5.39 -38.39
C SER A 232 -22.65 4.62 -38.77
N LEU A 233 -21.61 4.67 -37.94
CA LEU A 233 -20.39 3.89 -38.09
C LEU A 233 -20.66 2.41 -37.89
N VAL A 234 -21.44 2.05 -36.86
CA VAL A 234 -21.79 0.65 -36.59
C VAL A 234 -22.52 0.05 -37.81
N ASN A 235 -23.50 0.76 -38.38
CA ASN A 235 -24.22 0.33 -39.60
C ASN A 235 -23.27 0.19 -40.81
N ALA A 236 -22.28 1.08 -40.95
CA ALA A 236 -21.29 0.99 -42.01
C ALA A 236 -20.40 -0.26 -41.84
N ILE A 237 -19.96 -0.56 -40.62
CA ILE A 237 -19.19 -1.76 -40.27
C ILE A 237 -20.02 -3.02 -40.57
N GLU A 238 -21.26 -3.11 -40.09
CA GLU A 238 -22.14 -4.24 -40.35
C GLU A 238 -22.35 -4.49 -41.85
N LYS A 239 -22.47 -3.41 -42.64
CA LYS A 239 -22.55 -3.50 -44.09
C LYS A 239 -21.28 -4.08 -44.69
N GLN A 240 -20.09 -3.63 -44.24
CA GLN A 240 -18.81 -4.16 -44.70
C GLN A 240 -18.67 -5.66 -44.38
N ILE A 241 -19.07 -6.07 -43.17
CA ILE A 241 -19.09 -7.48 -42.73
C ILE A 241 -20.04 -8.29 -43.65
N THR A 242 -21.24 -7.76 -43.91
CA THR A 242 -22.23 -8.43 -44.77
C THR A 242 -21.74 -8.59 -46.21
N LEU A 243 -20.94 -7.66 -46.72
CA LEU A 243 -20.27 -7.75 -48.03
C LEU A 243 -19.14 -8.77 -48.07
N GLY A 244 -18.74 -9.34 -46.93
CA GLY A 244 -17.67 -10.34 -46.82
C GLY A 244 -16.27 -9.74 -46.77
N ASN A 245 -16.14 -8.45 -46.46
CA ASN A 245 -14.82 -7.81 -46.32
C ASN A 245 -14.06 -8.38 -45.10
N ASN A 246 -12.76 -8.33 -45.19
CA ASN A 246 -11.89 -8.86 -44.11
C ASN A 246 -12.03 -8.03 -42.83
N ILE A 247 -12.29 -8.69 -41.70
CA ILE A 247 -12.49 -8.02 -40.42
C ILE A 247 -11.26 -7.21 -39.98
N GLU A 248 -10.04 -7.66 -40.27
CA GLU A 248 -8.80 -6.93 -39.98
C GLU A 248 -8.73 -5.60 -40.73
N GLU A 249 -9.18 -5.58 -42.00
CA GLU A 249 -9.26 -4.35 -42.83
C GLU A 249 -10.30 -3.39 -42.28
N ILE A 250 -11.45 -3.92 -41.84
CA ILE A 250 -12.51 -3.14 -41.19
C ILE A 250 -12.01 -2.51 -39.90
N VAL A 251 -11.28 -3.26 -39.05
CA VAL A 251 -10.67 -2.72 -37.83
C VAL A 251 -9.71 -1.57 -38.15
N LEU A 252 -8.85 -1.73 -39.18
CA LEU A 252 -7.89 -0.70 -39.58
C LEU A 252 -8.57 0.57 -40.12
N GLU A 253 -9.76 0.43 -40.73
CA GLU A 253 -10.53 1.55 -41.28
C GLU A 253 -11.31 2.32 -40.21
N PHE A 254 -11.86 1.62 -39.20
CA PHE A 254 -12.85 2.18 -38.27
C PHE A 254 -12.38 2.35 -36.84
N SER A 255 -11.36 1.61 -36.38
CA SER A 255 -10.93 1.69 -34.97
C SER A 255 -10.06 2.92 -34.72
N GLU A 256 -10.21 3.55 -33.54
CA GLU A 256 -9.52 4.77 -33.16
C GLU A 256 -8.33 4.55 -32.22
N ASP A 257 -8.27 3.37 -31.58
CA ASP A 257 -7.21 3.06 -30.61
C ASP A 257 -5.93 2.50 -31.28
N LYS A 258 -4.77 3.01 -30.90
CA LYS A 258 -3.47 2.65 -31.51
C LYS A 258 -3.07 1.21 -31.25
N GLU A 259 -3.36 0.66 -30.08
CA GLU A 259 -3.03 -0.71 -29.75
C GLU A 259 -3.93 -1.69 -30.53
N VAL A 260 -5.22 -1.37 -30.63
CA VAL A 260 -6.17 -2.12 -31.43
C VAL A 260 -5.78 -2.09 -32.91
N LEU A 261 -5.36 -0.95 -33.44
CA LEU A 261 -4.85 -0.85 -34.81
C LEU A 261 -3.57 -1.69 -35.01
N ARG A 262 -2.68 -1.72 -34.03
CA ARG A 262 -1.43 -2.53 -34.08
C ARG A 262 -1.73 -4.02 -34.13
N THR A 263 -2.70 -4.49 -33.35
CA THR A 263 -3.15 -5.89 -33.30
C THR A 263 -4.19 -6.22 -34.37
N LYS A 264 -4.64 -5.23 -35.15
CA LYS A 264 -5.75 -5.32 -36.10
C LYS A 264 -7.03 -5.83 -35.40
N GLY A 265 -7.22 -5.44 -34.14
CA GLY A 265 -8.33 -5.83 -33.31
C GLY A 265 -8.35 -7.29 -32.86
N ASN A 266 -7.36 -8.08 -33.21
CA ASN A 266 -7.36 -9.51 -32.89
C ASN A 266 -7.01 -9.75 -31.43
N LEU A 267 -8.01 -10.16 -30.62
CA LEU A 267 -7.85 -10.59 -29.23
C LEU A 267 -7.51 -12.10 -29.12
N GLY A 268 -7.60 -12.82 -30.24
CA GLY A 268 -7.35 -14.24 -30.31
C GLY A 268 -8.49 -15.11 -29.71
N TRP A 269 -8.11 -16.28 -29.26
CA TRP A 269 -9.05 -17.24 -28.69
C TRP A 269 -9.34 -16.95 -27.23
N PHE A 270 -10.57 -16.57 -26.94
CA PHE A 270 -11.06 -16.19 -25.62
C PHE A 270 -11.84 -17.38 -25.01
N PRO A 271 -11.38 -18.00 -23.91
CA PRO A 271 -12.08 -19.07 -23.24
C PRO A 271 -13.24 -18.55 -22.39
N LYS A 272 -14.28 -19.35 -22.27
CA LYS A 272 -15.39 -19.07 -21.36
C LYS A 272 -14.92 -19.10 -19.91
N GLY A 273 -15.37 -18.13 -19.09
CA GLY A 273 -15.13 -18.10 -17.65
C GLY A 273 -14.14 -17.04 -17.18
N ILE A 274 -13.38 -16.40 -18.05
CA ILE A 274 -12.40 -15.38 -17.66
C ILE A 274 -13.08 -14.07 -17.22
N ASN A 275 -14.15 -13.68 -17.90
CA ASN A 275 -14.86 -12.44 -17.62
C ASN A 275 -16.37 -12.66 -17.75
N GLN A 276 -17.10 -12.51 -16.64
CA GLN A 276 -18.54 -12.79 -16.60
C GLN A 276 -19.38 -11.87 -17.50
N GLU A 277 -18.96 -10.62 -17.71
CA GLU A 277 -19.69 -9.68 -18.57
C GLU A 277 -19.47 -10.02 -20.04
N LEU A 278 -18.23 -10.29 -20.43
CA LEU A 278 -17.90 -10.74 -21.79
C LEU A 278 -18.48 -12.13 -22.09
N ASP A 279 -18.56 -13.01 -21.11
CA ASP A 279 -19.20 -14.31 -21.25
C ASP A 279 -20.69 -14.18 -21.64
N LYS A 280 -21.42 -13.19 -21.08
CA LYS A 280 -22.81 -12.91 -21.46
C LYS A 280 -22.92 -12.48 -22.92
N ILE A 281 -21.93 -11.77 -23.43
CA ILE A 281 -21.87 -11.33 -24.82
C ILE A 281 -21.49 -12.49 -25.74
N PHE A 282 -20.40 -13.18 -25.43
CA PHE A 282 -19.77 -14.18 -26.31
C PHE A 282 -20.44 -15.55 -26.29
N PHE A 283 -20.92 -15.96 -25.11
CA PHE A 283 -21.48 -17.30 -24.88
C PHE A 283 -22.94 -17.27 -24.43
N GLY A 284 -23.50 -16.06 -24.22
CA GLY A 284 -24.87 -15.89 -23.74
C GLY A 284 -25.91 -16.38 -24.75
N LEU A 285 -27.12 -16.65 -24.23
CA LEU A 285 -28.32 -16.98 -25.01
C LEU A 285 -29.40 -15.94 -24.73
N ASN A 286 -30.12 -15.56 -25.77
CA ASN A 286 -31.32 -14.74 -25.68
C ASN A 286 -32.49 -15.59 -25.12
N GLU A 287 -33.62 -14.96 -24.81
CA GLU A 287 -34.83 -15.62 -24.30
C GLU A 287 -35.36 -16.71 -25.23
N ASP A 288 -35.17 -16.55 -26.56
CA ASP A 288 -35.56 -17.50 -27.58
C ASP A 288 -34.57 -18.66 -27.80
N GLY A 289 -33.48 -18.70 -27.02
CA GLY A 289 -32.42 -19.70 -27.11
C GLY A 289 -31.37 -19.43 -28.21
N SER A 290 -31.51 -18.35 -28.96
CA SER A 290 -30.47 -17.92 -29.91
C SER A 290 -29.24 -17.36 -29.19
N LYS A 291 -28.08 -17.42 -29.85
CA LYS A 291 -26.84 -16.82 -29.29
C LYS A 291 -26.95 -15.30 -29.23
N THR A 292 -26.50 -14.69 -28.12
CA THR A 292 -26.46 -13.23 -27.95
C THR A 292 -25.59 -12.58 -29.02
N LEU A 293 -24.43 -13.18 -29.34
CA LEU A 293 -23.59 -12.78 -30.46
C LEU A 293 -23.26 -14.00 -31.33
N PRO A 294 -23.93 -14.14 -32.52
CA PRO A 294 -23.61 -15.20 -33.47
C PRO A 294 -22.25 -15.01 -34.14
N ILE A 295 -21.64 -16.11 -34.59
CA ILE A 295 -20.42 -16.08 -35.38
C ILE A 295 -20.67 -15.32 -36.70
N GLY A 296 -19.70 -14.50 -37.09
CA GLY A 296 -19.77 -13.66 -38.27
C GLY A 296 -20.55 -12.37 -38.09
N GLN A 297 -20.92 -12.03 -36.86
CA GLN A 297 -21.69 -10.82 -36.55
C GLN A 297 -20.97 -9.91 -35.56
N LEU A 298 -21.26 -8.62 -35.63
CA LEU A 298 -20.85 -7.60 -34.69
C LEU A 298 -21.82 -7.55 -33.50
N SER A 299 -21.30 -7.23 -32.31
CA SER A 299 -22.14 -7.01 -31.12
C SER A 299 -23.10 -5.81 -31.36
N LYS A 300 -24.34 -5.95 -30.93
CA LYS A 300 -25.37 -4.91 -31.15
C LYS A 300 -25.17 -3.69 -30.26
N GLN A 301 -24.54 -3.88 -29.12
CA GLN A 301 -24.26 -2.82 -28.13
C GLN A 301 -22.79 -2.74 -27.87
N PRO A 302 -22.25 -1.53 -27.61
CA PRO A 302 -20.88 -1.36 -27.21
C PRO A 302 -20.67 -1.85 -25.77
N TYR A 303 -19.50 -2.38 -25.53
CA TYR A 303 -18.99 -2.63 -24.19
C TYR A 303 -18.09 -1.48 -23.78
N TYR A 304 -18.33 -0.87 -22.62
CA TYR A 304 -17.48 0.21 -22.13
C TYR A 304 -16.28 -0.33 -21.38
N LYS A 305 -15.08 -0.06 -21.87
CA LYS A 305 -13.80 -0.42 -21.27
C LYS A 305 -13.40 0.67 -20.28
N ASN A 306 -13.66 0.48 -19.00
CA ASN A 306 -13.48 1.49 -17.94
C ASN A 306 -12.04 2.02 -17.83
N GLU A 307 -11.04 1.14 -17.94
CA GLU A 307 -9.64 1.51 -17.80
C GLU A 307 -9.14 2.40 -18.94
N GLU A 308 -9.61 2.12 -20.14
CA GLU A 308 -9.21 2.82 -21.36
C GLU A 308 -10.16 3.99 -21.70
N GLN A 309 -11.33 4.06 -21.03
CA GLN A 309 -12.40 5.02 -21.29
C GLN A 309 -12.91 4.98 -22.74
N LEU A 310 -12.94 3.79 -23.34
CA LEU A 310 -13.29 3.54 -24.72
C LEU A 310 -14.48 2.59 -24.83
N TYR A 311 -15.16 2.62 -25.98
CA TYR A 311 -16.26 1.72 -26.29
C TYR A 311 -15.82 0.68 -27.32
N ALA A 312 -15.96 -0.60 -26.99
CA ALA A 312 -15.61 -1.71 -27.86
C ALA A 312 -16.85 -2.38 -28.45
N PHE A 313 -16.83 -2.66 -29.75
CA PHE A 313 -17.71 -3.60 -30.41
C PHE A 313 -16.92 -4.87 -30.71
N TYR A 314 -17.53 -6.02 -30.49
CA TYR A 314 -16.90 -7.31 -30.67
C TYR A 314 -17.45 -8.04 -31.88
N TYR A 315 -16.57 -8.67 -32.63
CA TYR A 315 -16.91 -9.56 -33.73
C TYR A 315 -16.37 -10.97 -33.44
N LEU A 316 -17.24 -12.00 -33.54
CA LEU A 316 -16.84 -13.39 -33.38
C LEU A 316 -16.55 -14.00 -34.74
N SER A 317 -15.29 -14.38 -34.96
CA SER A 317 -14.89 -15.01 -36.23
C SER A 317 -15.06 -16.53 -36.21
N ASP A 318 -14.93 -17.17 -35.04
CA ASP A 318 -15.02 -18.64 -34.92
C ASP A 318 -15.40 -19.06 -33.48
N TYR A 319 -15.82 -20.34 -33.34
CA TYR A 319 -16.20 -20.97 -32.08
C TYR A 319 -15.73 -22.42 -32.01
N LEU A 320 -15.12 -22.81 -30.91
CA LEU A 320 -14.76 -24.19 -30.61
C LEU A 320 -15.36 -24.59 -29.26
N GLU A 321 -16.14 -25.69 -29.27
CA GLU A 321 -16.79 -26.25 -28.06
C GLU A 321 -15.79 -26.73 -27.02
N ALA A 322 -14.66 -27.28 -27.49
CA ALA A 322 -13.63 -27.86 -26.66
C ALA A 322 -12.25 -27.49 -27.22
N ARG A 323 -11.57 -26.58 -26.55
CA ARG A 323 -10.20 -26.18 -26.86
C ARG A 323 -9.39 -26.13 -25.59
N GLU A 324 -8.13 -26.53 -25.66
CA GLU A 324 -7.18 -26.43 -24.56
C GLU A 324 -6.87 -24.97 -24.25
N VAL A 325 -6.95 -24.64 -22.97
CA VAL A 325 -6.69 -23.30 -22.43
C VAL A 325 -5.18 -23.11 -22.32
N THR A 326 -4.67 -21.97 -22.80
CA THR A 326 -3.27 -21.58 -22.62
C THR A 326 -2.95 -21.41 -21.13
N ASP A 327 -1.67 -21.56 -20.72
CA ASP A 327 -1.29 -21.39 -19.31
C ASP A 327 -1.67 -20.01 -18.78
N LYS A 328 -1.47 -18.95 -19.56
CA LYS A 328 -1.91 -17.59 -19.19
C LYS A 328 -3.41 -17.52 -18.89
N ASN A 329 -4.23 -18.09 -19.76
CA ASN A 329 -5.70 -18.09 -19.58
C ASN A 329 -6.14 -19.02 -18.47
N PHE A 330 -5.41 -20.13 -18.23
CA PHE A 330 -5.66 -21.01 -17.10
C PHE A 330 -5.41 -20.32 -15.76
N ASP A 331 -4.36 -19.50 -15.67
CA ASP A 331 -4.11 -18.67 -14.48
C ASP A 331 -5.23 -17.64 -14.25
N LEU A 332 -5.73 -17.01 -15.31
CA LEU A 332 -6.86 -16.07 -15.22
C LEU A 332 -8.14 -16.80 -14.77
N LEU A 333 -8.45 -17.96 -15.34
CA LEU A 333 -9.59 -18.78 -14.90
C LEU A 333 -9.46 -19.22 -13.45
N THR A 334 -8.25 -19.60 -13.04
CA THR A 334 -7.96 -19.96 -11.64
C THR A 334 -8.19 -18.78 -10.70
N ASN A 335 -7.79 -17.59 -11.09
CA ASN A 335 -8.01 -16.39 -10.29
C ASN A 335 -9.52 -16.10 -10.14
N VAL A 336 -10.27 -16.15 -11.24
CA VAL A 336 -11.74 -15.96 -11.19
C VAL A 336 -12.42 -17.01 -10.29
N GLN A 337 -12.01 -18.26 -10.42
CA GLN A 337 -12.54 -19.36 -9.59
C GLN A 337 -12.13 -19.20 -8.13
N PHE A 338 -10.91 -18.74 -7.86
CA PHE A 338 -10.43 -18.45 -6.51
C PHE A 338 -11.18 -17.29 -5.88
N ASP A 339 -11.45 -16.23 -6.64
CA ASP A 339 -12.27 -15.09 -6.17
C ASP A 339 -13.69 -15.55 -5.80
N GLN A 340 -14.32 -16.39 -6.63
CA GLN A 340 -15.63 -16.98 -6.32
C GLN A 340 -15.58 -17.85 -5.07
N PHE A 341 -14.53 -18.64 -4.93
CA PHE A 341 -14.29 -19.47 -3.74
C PHE A 341 -14.17 -18.60 -2.48
N ILE A 342 -13.33 -17.57 -2.50
CA ILE A 342 -13.19 -16.62 -1.37
C ILE A 342 -14.54 -15.95 -1.06
N ASN A 343 -15.25 -15.46 -2.07
CA ASN A 343 -16.53 -14.79 -1.89
C ASN A 343 -17.62 -15.73 -1.30
N SER A 344 -17.51 -17.04 -1.49
CA SER A 344 -18.45 -18.01 -0.90
C SER A 344 -18.40 -18.03 0.63
N PHE A 345 -17.35 -17.51 1.24
CA PHE A 345 -17.18 -17.41 2.70
C PHE A 345 -17.62 -16.07 3.28
N THR A 346 -18.17 -15.14 2.47
CA THR A 346 -18.50 -13.78 2.92
C THR A 346 -19.43 -13.79 4.12
N ASP A 347 -20.51 -14.59 4.09
CA ASP A 347 -21.48 -14.64 5.18
C ASP A 347 -20.94 -15.42 6.40
N GLU A 348 -20.12 -16.45 6.17
CA GLU A 348 -19.62 -17.31 7.25
C GLU A 348 -18.55 -16.59 8.11
N TYR A 349 -17.69 -15.78 7.44
CA TYR A 349 -16.56 -15.11 8.08
C TYR A 349 -16.74 -13.60 8.23
N ASP A 350 -17.95 -13.07 7.98
CA ASP A 350 -18.21 -11.62 8.04
C ASP A 350 -17.12 -10.83 7.33
N LEU A 351 -16.89 -11.20 6.05
CA LEU A 351 -15.87 -10.55 5.22
C LEU A 351 -16.32 -9.14 4.87
N TRP A 352 -15.46 -8.17 5.17
CA TRP A 352 -15.71 -6.78 4.83
C TRP A 352 -14.41 -6.09 4.40
N MET A 353 -14.52 -5.24 3.40
CA MET A 353 -13.41 -4.45 2.86
C MET A 353 -13.93 -3.06 2.52
N ASP A 354 -13.22 -2.03 3.02
CA ASP A 354 -13.50 -0.64 2.67
C ASP A 354 -12.96 -0.34 1.26
N ILE A 355 -13.85 -0.03 0.34
CA ILE A 355 -13.52 0.24 -1.08
C ILE A 355 -13.94 1.63 -1.54
N ASP A 356 -14.19 2.55 -0.59
CA ASP A 356 -14.56 3.91 -0.93
C ASP A 356 -13.35 4.77 -1.40
N SER A 357 -13.65 5.89 -2.02
CA SER A 357 -12.63 6.82 -2.50
C SER A 357 -11.84 7.49 -1.37
N ASP A 358 -12.37 7.55 -0.14
CA ASP A 358 -11.69 8.16 1.01
C ASP A 358 -10.52 7.29 1.45
N ILE A 359 -10.72 5.97 1.57
CA ILE A 359 -9.62 5.05 1.91
C ILE A 359 -8.55 5.03 0.82
N TYR A 360 -8.98 4.95 -0.46
CA TYR A 360 -8.07 4.97 -1.60
C TYR A 360 -7.17 6.21 -1.57
N ASN A 361 -7.78 7.40 -1.53
CA ASN A 361 -7.05 8.66 -1.54
C ASN A 361 -6.12 8.80 -0.32
N TRP A 362 -6.59 8.37 0.86
CA TRP A 362 -5.80 8.44 2.08
C TRP A 362 -4.56 7.52 2.00
N ILE A 363 -4.75 6.24 1.62
CA ILE A 363 -3.66 5.27 1.51
C ILE A 363 -2.66 5.71 0.44
N ASN A 364 -3.15 6.04 -0.76
CA ASN A 364 -2.32 6.49 -1.87
C ASN A 364 -1.46 7.70 -1.47
N SER A 365 -2.07 8.72 -0.83
CA SER A 365 -1.33 9.89 -0.35
C SER A 365 -0.25 9.53 0.68
N LYS A 366 -0.49 8.56 1.58
CA LYS A 366 0.49 8.14 2.59
C LYS A 366 1.64 7.35 1.99
N VAL A 367 1.36 6.50 1.02
CA VAL A 367 2.41 5.76 0.28
C VAL A 367 3.30 6.73 -0.49
N LEU A 368 2.71 7.66 -1.24
CA LEU A 368 3.45 8.69 -1.99
C LEU A 368 4.32 9.58 -1.10
N LEU A 369 3.76 10.06 0.02
CA LEU A 369 4.51 10.90 0.97
C LEU A 369 5.71 10.15 1.56
N ALA A 370 5.55 8.87 1.88
CA ALA A 370 6.64 8.06 2.42
C ALA A 370 7.72 7.80 1.36
N SER A 371 7.34 7.52 0.10
CA SER A 371 8.27 7.31 -1.01
C SER A 371 9.09 8.57 -1.30
N ASN A 372 8.43 9.73 -1.37
CA ASN A 372 9.12 11.00 -1.58
C ASN A 372 10.08 11.35 -0.45
N ALA A 373 9.72 11.05 0.81
CA ALA A 373 10.59 11.29 1.95
C ALA A 373 11.83 10.40 1.95
N GLU A 374 11.73 9.16 1.47
CA GLU A 374 12.87 8.26 1.29
C GLU A 374 13.78 8.72 0.16
N PHE A 375 13.20 9.06 -1.00
CA PHE A 375 13.95 9.60 -2.13
C PHE A 375 14.76 10.84 -1.74
N MET A 376 14.17 11.78 -0.99
CA MET A 376 14.87 12.98 -0.52
C MET A 376 16.03 12.66 0.42
N LYS A 377 15.88 11.65 1.29
CA LYS A 377 16.98 11.19 2.16
C LYS A 377 18.13 10.55 1.38
N GLU A 378 17.83 9.75 0.37
CA GLU A 378 18.85 9.15 -0.50
C GLU A 378 19.62 10.23 -1.27
N VAL A 379 18.93 11.23 -1.81
CA VAL A 379 19.55 12.38 -2.48
C VAL A 379 20.46 13.16 -1.52
N GLU A 380 20.03 13.38 -0.26
CA GLU A 380 20.82 14.05 0.76
C GLU A 380 22.10 13.25 1.09
N ILE A 381 22.00 11.94 1.30
CA ILE A 381 23.14 11.06 1.56
C ILE A 381 24.15 11.07 0.39
N ILE A 382 23.64 10.99 -0.85
CA ILE A 382 24.49 11.02 -2.05
C ILE A 382 25.18 12.38 -2.14
N SER A 383 24.47 13.48 -1.96
CA SER A 383 25.03 14.82 -2.01
C SER A 383 26.10 15.07 -0.94
N GLU A 384 25.91 14.53 0.28
CA GLU A 384 26.91 14.59 1.34
C GLU A 384 28.14 13.73 1.01
N SER A 385 27.94 12.55 0.40
CA SER A 385 29.04 11.66 -0.01
C SER A 385 29.87 12.21 -1.17
N GLU A 386 29.25 12.97 -2.05
CA GLU A 386 29.90 13.61 -3.21
C GLU A 386 30.41 15.03 -2.93
N GLY A 387 30.22 15.54 -1.71
CA GLY A 387 30.66 16.88 -1.30
C GLY A 387 29.92 18.03 -2.02
N LEU A 388 28.75 17.75 -2.59
CA LEU A 388 27.90 18.73 -3.24
C LEU A 388 27.08 19.50 -2.19
N GLN A 389 27.33 20.80 -2.05
CA GLN A 389 26.51 21.65 -1.18
C GLN A 389 25.08 21.76 -1.75
N THR A 390 24.11 21.20 -1.05
CA THR A 390 22.70 21.48 -1.32
C THR A 390 22.38 22.92 -0.93
N TYR A 391 22.04 23.74 -1.91
CA TYR A 391 21.50 25.07 -1.63
C TYR A 391 20.06 24.93 -1.08
N PRO A 392 19.75 25.52 0.08
CA PRO A 392 18.38 25.55 0.57
C PRO A 392 17.54 26.48 -0.33
N ASN A 393 16.43 25.98 -0.84
CA ASN A 393 15.39 26.78 -1.48
C ASN A 393 14.56 27.54 -0.45
#